data_c460dfa2ac183e5f42297d69c2f8a82e
#
_entry.id   c460dfa2ac183e5f42297d69c2f8a82e
#
_cell.length_a   1.000
_cell.length_b   1.000
_cell.length_c   1.000
_cell.angle_alpha   90.00
_cell.angle_beta   90.00
_cell.angle_gamma   90.00
#
_symmetry.space_group_name_H-M   'P 1'
#
loop_
_entity.id
_entity.type
_entity.pdbx_description
1 polymer ?
#
loop_
_entity_poly.entity_id
_entity_poly.type
_entity_poly.pdbx_seq_one_letter_code
_entity_poly.pdbx_strand_id
1 'polypeptide(L)'
;MDARFQDLIERIQNAKFRTTRLSPGYDEREVDNLLDRLVATLRASALPDPAELRSPQVTTRRLLRPGYVRQDVDNLLSEVAEATASL
;
A
#
# COMPACT_ATOMS: atom_id res chain seq x y z
N MET A 1 15.73 -7.62 -13.92
CA MET A 1 15.02 -7.33 -12.64
C MET A 1 15.01 -8.59 -11.78
N ASP A 2 15.23 -8.44 -10.49
CA ASP A 2 15.17 -9.56 -9.53
C ASP A 2 13.74 -10.11 -9.47
N ALA A 3 13.58 -11.43 -9.49
CA ALA A 3 12.27 -12.06 -9.43
C ALA A 3 11.48 -11.66 -8.19
N ARG A 4 12.17 -11.37 -7.07
CA ARG A 4 11.51 -10.93 -5.84
C ARG A 4 10.86 -9.55 -6.00
N PHE A 5 11.49 -8.64 -6.76
CA PHE A 5 10.88 -7.36 -7.11
C PHE A 5 9.63 -7.57 -7.94
N GLN A 6 9.71 -8.45 -8.94
CA GLN A 6 8.58 -8.72 -9.82
C GLN A 6 7.42 -9.34 -9.05
N ASP A 7 7.69 -10.31 -8.18
CA ASP A 7 6.66 -10.95 -7.35
C ASP A 7 5.98 -9.94 -6.44
N LEU A 8 6.75 -9.03 -5.85
CA LEU A 8 6.21 -8.00 -4.97
C LEU A 8 5.36 -6.99 -5.75
N ILE A 9 5.81 -6.58 -6.94
CA ILE A 9 5.04 -5.70 -7.81
C ILE A 9 3.69 -6.33 -8.12
N GLU A 10 3.66 -7.61 -8.50
CA GLU A 10 2.42 -8.32 -8.79
C GLU A 10 1.51 -8.40 -7.57
N ARG A 11 2.10 -8.65 -6.39
CA ARG A 11 1.33 -8.67 -5.14
C ARG A 11 0.64 -7.34 -4.88
N ILE A 12 1.34 -6.23 -5.11
CA ILE A 12 0.78 -4.88 -4.92
C ILE A 12 -0.30 -4.61 -5.98
N GLN A 13 -0.03 -4.91 -7.24
CA GLN A 13 -0.97 -4.64 -8.33
C GLN A 13 -2.24 -5.48 -8.23
N ASN A 14 -2.16 -6.67 -7.66
CA ASN A 14 -3.31 -7.56 -7.51
C ASN A 14 -4.02 -7.40 -6.16
N ALA A 15 -3.53 -6.53 -5.29
CA ALA A 15 -4.13 -6.32 -3.99
C ALA A 15 -5.54 -5.74 -4.12
N LYS A 16 -6.45 -6.25 -3.29
CA LYS A 16 -7.82 -5.76 -3.22
C LYS A 16 -8.11 -5.44 -1.77
N PHE A 17 -8.77 -4.32 -1.56
CA PHE A 17 -9.14 -3.87 -0.23
C PHE A 17 -10.65 -3.78 -0.11
N ARG A 18 -11.16 -4.17 1.03
CA ARG A 18 -12.56 -3.93 1.36
C ARG A 18 -12.77 -2.43 1.51
N THR A 19 -13.98 -1.97 1.25
CA THR A 19 -14.35 -0.58 1.47
C THR A 19 -15.27 -0.50 2.68
N THR A 20 -15.31 0.67 3.30
CA THR A 20 -16.15 0.91 4.48
C THR A 20 -16.75 2.30 4.42
N ARG A 21 -17.98 2.43 4.93
CA ARG A 21 -18.64 3.72 5.18
C ARG A 21 -18.99 3.89 6.64
N LEU A 22 -18.91 2.80 7.42
CA LEU A 22 -19.35 2.78 8.82
C LEU A 22 -18.23 3.08 9.80
N SER A 23 -16.98 3.03 9.32
CA SER A 23 -15.83 3.40 10.12
C SER A 23 -14.87 4.23 9.24
N PRO A 24 -14.01 5.05 9.84
CA PRO A 24 -13.06 5.83 9.05
C PRO A 24 -12.14 4.92 8.24
N GLY A 25 -12.10 5.12 6.93
CA GLY A 25 -11.21 4.40 6.03
C GLY A 25 -10.19 5.35 5.43
N TYR A 26 -9.17 4.79 4.77
CA TYR A 26 -8.21 5.60 4.02
C TYR A 26 -8.82 6.12 2.73
N ASP A 27 -8.45 7.33 2.34
CA ASP A 27 -8.83 7.90 1.04
C ASP A 27 -8.33 6.99 -0.08
N GLU A 28 -9.27 6.51 -0.91
CA GLU A 28 -8.96 5.54 -1.96
C GLU A 28 -7.96 6.07 -2.96
N ARG A 29 -8.12 7.33 -3.39
CA ARG A 29 -7.22 7.94 -4.37
C ARG A 29 -5.80 8.05 -3.83
N GLU A 30 -5.66 8.47 -2.58
CA GLU A 30 -4.34 8.60 -1.98
C GLU A 30 -3.66 7.24 -1.80
N VAL A 31 -4.43 6.20 -1.43
CA VAL A 31 -3.90 4.84 -1.34
C VAL A 31 -3.46 4.35 -2.72
N ASP A 32 -4.31 4.53 -3.74
CA ASP A 32 -3.98 4.11 -5.09
C ASP A 32 -2.71 4.81 -5.59
N ASN A 33 -2.56 6.10 -5.31
CA ASN A 33 -1.36 6.85 -5.67
C ASN A 33 -0.12 6.34 -4.92
N LEU A 34 -0.26 6.00 -3.65
CA LEU A 34 0.83 5.42 -2.86
C LEU A 34 1.30 4.11 -3.48
N LEU A 35 0.35 3.22 -3.82
CA LEU A 35 0.68 1.94 -4.42
C LEU A 35 1.35 2.10 -5.78
N ASP A 36 0.90 3.06 -6.59
CA ASP A 36 1.54 3.36 -7.87
C ASP A 36 2.99 3.80 -7.68
N ARG A 37 3.26 4.63 -6.66
CA ARG A 37 4.62 5.05 -6.36
C ARG A 37 5.49 3.88 -5.89
N LEU A 38 4.93 2.98 -5.08
CA LEU A 38 5.65 1.78 -4.64
C LEU A 38 6.03 0.92 -5.82
N VAL A 39 5.11 0.69 -6.74
CA VAL A 39 5.37 -0.11 -7.95
C VAL A 39 6.47 0.56 -8.79
N ALA A 40 6.38 1.88 -9.01
CA ALA A 40 7.39 2.61 -9.78
C ALA A 40 8.78 2.49 -9.14
N THR A 41 8.85 2.61 -7.82
CA THR A 41 10.11 2.49 -7.06
C THR A 41 10.71 1.10 -7.26
N LEU A 42 9.89 0.05 -7.12
CA LEU A 42 10.35 -1.31 -7.27
C LEU A 42 10.78 -1.62 -8.71
N ARG A 43 10.07 -1.08 -9.70
CA ARG A 43 10.46 -1.24 -11.12
C ARG A 43 11.80 -0.59 -11.42
N ALA A 44 12.16 0.44 -10.69
CA ALA A 44 13.48 1.07 -10.79
C ALA A 44 14.55 0.31 -9.99
N SER A 45 14.22 -0.85 -9.45
CA SER A 45 15.08 -1.67 -8.58
C SER A 45 15.55 -0.92 -7.34
N ALA A 46 14.73 0.01 -6.86
CA ALA A 46 14.97 0.75 -5.63
C ALA A 46 14.07 0.21 -4.52
N LEU A 47 14.41 0.51 -3.28
CA LEU A 47 13.61 0.12 -2.12
C LEU A 47 12.79 1.30 -1.63
N PRO A 48 11.50 1.07 -1.30
CA PRO A 48 10.68 2.12 -0.70
C PRO A 48 11.18 2.50 0.69
N ASP A 49 10.83 3.70 1.13
CA ASP A 49 11.18 4.20 2.46
C ASP A 49 10.43 3.39 3.52
N PRO A 50 11.12 2.72 4.45
CA PRO A 50 10.45 1.96 5.51
C PRO A 50 9.52 2.82 6.37
N ALA A 51 9.84 4.07 6.59
CA ALA A 51 9.01 4.98 7.38
C ALA A 51 7.65 5.22 6.70
N GLU A 52 7.65 5.36 5.36
CA GLU A 52 6.41 5.52 4.61
C GLU A 52 5.53 4.27 4.68
N LEU A 53 6.14 3.10 4.71
CA LEU A 53 5.39 1.85 4.83
C LEU A 53 4.77 1.66 6.22
N ARG A 54 5.46 2.14 7.27
CA ARG A 54 4.95 2.01 8.64
C ARG A 54 3.93 3.08 9.00
N SER A 55 4.08 4.26 8.45
CA SER A 55 3.22 5.41 8.75
C SER A 55 2.87 6.15 7.47
N PRO A 56 2.01 5.57 6.63
CA PRO A 56 1.66 6.19 5.36
C PRO A 56 0.95 7.53 5.59
N GLN A 57 1.32 8.52 4.80
CA GLN A 57 0.71 9.85 4.85
C GLN A 57 -0.55 9.85 4.00
N VAL A 58 -1.57 9.16 4.48
CA VAL A 58 -2.83 8.99 3.78
C VAL A 58 -3.96 9.54 4.65
N THR A 59 -4.80 10.36 4.04
CA THR A 59 -5.94 10.96 4.73
C THR A 59 -6.98 9.90 5.08
N THR A 60 -7.49 9.97 6.31
CA THR A 60 -8.59 9.14 6.76
C THR A 60 -9.90 9.84 6.36
N ARG A 61 -10.79 9.10 5.71
CA ARG A 61 -12.09 9.62 5.28
C ARG A 61 -13.05 9.70 6.47
N ARG A 62 -13.98 10.63 6.37
CA ARG A 62 -15.02 10.79 7.38
C ARG A 62 -16.03 9.64 7.32
N LEU A 63 -16.69 9.39 8.44
CA LEU A 63 -17.78 8.44 8.53
C LEU A 63 -18.81 8.71 7.42
N LEU A 64 -19.37 7.64 6.87
CA LEU A 64 -20.35 7.62 5.78
C LEU A 64 -19.78 7.98 4.41
N ARG A 65 -18.50 8.29 4.32
CA ARG A 65 -17.82 8.43 3.03
C ARG A 65 -17.01 7.17 2.75
N PRO A 66 -17.06 6.65 1.50
CA PRO A 66 -16.33 5.41 1.20
C PRO A 66 -14.81 5.61 1.31
N GLY A 67 -14.17 4.62 1.90
CA GLY A 67 -12.72 4.56 1.98
C GLY A 67 -12.30 3.12 2.08
N TYR A 68 -11.02 2.84 1.88
CA TYR A 68 -10.49 1.50 2.07
C TYR A 68 -10.38 1.17 3.55
N VAL A 69 -10.71 -0.07 3.92
CA VAL A 69 -10.52 -0.56 5.29
C VAL A 69 -9.04 -0.43 5.65
N ARG A 70 -8.75 0.36 6.70
CA ARG A 70 -7.36 0.66 7.08
C ARG A 70 -6.54 -0.59 7.38
N GLN A 71 -7.15 -1.56 8.05
CA GLN A 71 -6.48 -2.83 8.37
C GLN A 71 -5.98 -3.53 7.12
N ASP A 72 -6.77 -3.54 6.04
CA ASP A 72 -6.39 -4.20 4.80
C ASP A 72 -5.19 -3.53 4.14
N VAL A 73 -5.20 -2.20 4.11
CA VAL A 73 -4.09 -1.43 3.54
C VAL A 73 -2.84 -1.58 4.40
N ASP A 74 -2.98 -1.44 5.70
CA ASP A 74 -1.86 -1.56 6.64
C ASP A 74 -1.23 -2.96 6.55
N ASN A 75 -2.04 -4.00 6.40
CA ASN A 75 -1.53 -5.36 6.22
C ASN A 75 -0.69 -5.50 4.95
N LEU A 76 -1.14 -4.93 3.84
CA LEU A 76 -0.36 -4.96 2.61
C LEU A 76 0.96 -4.22 2.79
N LEU A 77 0.94 -3.03 3.38
CA LEU A 77 2.15 -2.24 3.59
C LEU A 77 3.13 -2.96 4.51
N SER A 78 2.64 -3.69 5.51
CA SER A 78 3.48 -4.53 6.37
C SER A 78 4.12 -5.67 5.60
N GLU A 79 3.38 -6.32 4.70
CA GLU A 79 3.93 -7.35 3.83
C GLU A 79 5.05 -6.78 2.95
N VAL A 80 4.82 -5.59 2.38
CA VAL A 80 5.83 -4.92 1.55
C VAL A 80 7.07 -4.61 2.38
N ALA A 81 6.89 -4.10 3.59
CA ALA A 81 7.99 -3.78 4.49
C ALA A 81 8.83 -5.03 4.81
N GLU A 82 8.18 -6.14 5.13
CA GLU A 82 8.87 -7.41 5.42
C GLU A 82 9.60 -7.94 4.19
N ALA A 83 8.96 -7.90 3.03
CA ALA A 83 9.55 -8.39 1.80
C ALA A 83 10.78 -7.55 1.40
N THR A 84 10.70 -6.23 1.52
CA THR A 84 11.81 -5.34 1.16
C THR A 84 12.95 -5.39 2.15
N ALA A 85 12.68 -5.70 3.41
CA ALA A 85 13.73 -5.89 4.41
C ALA A 85 14.62 -7.09 4.09
N SER A 86 14.11 -8.05 3.32
CA SER A 86 14.84 -9.25 2.93
C SER A 86 15.58 -9.10 1.60
N LEU A 87 15.38 -8.02 0.91
CA LEU A 87 16.05 -7.75 -0.38
C LEU A 87 17.44 -7.09 -0.17
#